data_94c0e220ed1954c95f2dd4d39042bac0
#
_entry.id   94c0e220ed1954c95f2dd4d39042bac0
#
_cell.length_a   1.000
_cell.length_b   1.000
_cell.length_c   1.000
_cell.angle_alpha   90.00
_cell.angle_beta   90.00
_cell.angle_gamma   90.00
#
_symmetry.space_group_name_H-M   'P 1'
#
loop_
_entity.id
_entity.type
_entity.pdbx_description
1 polymer ?
#
loop_
_entity_poly.entity_id
_entity_poly.type
_entity_poly.pdbx_seq_one_letter_code
_entity_poly.pdbx_strand_id
1 'polypeptide(L)'
;MSGNFIILTSMKLTVAELAKILKGKFVGEGDTPLKNLSKIEDAKPGDITFISNPKYLVWLYKTDASVVIVNKDLKYDHEKIKNLILVDDAYLSFNLLLNKFTQSKLSHKGIHQTSSIHKSTQLAKNVSIGQFSVVGQNCIIGQNVII
;
A
#
# COMPACT_ATOMS: atom_id res chain seq x y z
N MET A 1 11.43 18.06 -3.24
CA MET A 1 10.58 17.06 -3.93
C MET A 1 9.94 16.17 -2.88
N SER A 2 8.64 16.34 -2.66
CA SER A 2 7.91 15.68 -1.57
C SER A 2 7.68 14.22 -1.94
N GLY A 3 8.37 13.30 -1.26
CA GLY A 3 8.11 11.87 -1.38
C GLY A 3 6.67 11.58 -0.91
N ASN A 4 5.87 10.95 -1.74
CA ASN A 4 4.53 10.50 -1.38
C ASN A 4 4.63 9.39 -0.33
N PHE A 5 4.56 9.77 0.94
CA PHE A 5 4.42 8.83 2.04
C PHE A 5 2.98 8.31 2.10
N ILE A 6 2.80 7.03 1.89
CA ILE A 6 1.51 6.36 2.10
C ILE A 6 1.44 5.95 3.58
N ILE A 7 0.63 6.67 4.37
CA ILE A 7 0.47 6.41 5.80
C ILE A 7 -0.60 5.33 6.03
N LEU A 8 -0.26 4.28 6.73
CA LEU A 8 -1.14 3.18 7.16
C LEU A 8 -1.98 3.60 8.40
N THR A 9 -2.93 4.51 8.22
CA THR A 9 -3.54 5.24 9.35
C THR A 9 -4.58 4.47 10.18
N SER A 10 -4.83 3.17 9.98
CA SER A 10 -5.84 2.48 10.81
C SER A 10 -5.63 0.98 11.08
N MET A 11 -4.56 0.36 10.62
CA MET A 11 -4.28 -1.03 10.99
C MET A 11 -2.93 -1.09 11.71
N LYS A 12 -2.89 -1.67 12.91
CA LYS A 12 -1.63 -2.10 13.56
C LYS A 12 -1.14 -3.33 12.79
N LEU A 13 -0.59 -3.13 11.59
CA LEU A 13 -0.06 -4.21 10.76
C LEU A 13 1.30 -4.62 11.30
N THR A 14 1.50 -5.91 11.53
CA THR A 14 2.79 -6.48 11.91
C THR A 14 3.44 -7.22 10.74
N VAL A 15 4.74 -7.56 10.87
CA VAL A 15 5.46 -8.34 9.87
C VAL A 15 4.79 -9.69 9.63
N ALA A 16 4.34 -10.38 10.69
CA ALA A 16 3.67 -11.67 10.57
C ALA A 16 2.33 -11.56 9.84
N GLU A 17 1.55 -10.52 10.12
CA GLU A 17 0.28 -10.27 9.42
C GLU A 17 0.49 -9.91 7.95
N LEU A 18 1.50 -9.08 7.66
CA LEU A 18 1.88 -8.74 6.30
C LEU A 18 2.31 -9.99 5.51
N ALA A 19 3.12 -10.85 6.11
CA ALA A 19 3.53 -12.12 5.48
C ALA A 19 2.33 -13.00 5.13
N LYS A 20 1.32 -13.10 6.02
CA LYS A 20 0.07 -13.82 5.73
C LYS A 20 -0.70 -13.22 4.55
N ILE A 21 -0.82 -11.89 4.51
CA ILE A 21 -1.49 -11.17 3.42
C ILE A 21 -0.82 -11.45 2.08
N LEU A 22 0.51 -11.47 2.05
CA LEU A 22 1.31 -11.71 0.85
C LEU A 22 1.51 -13.19 0.53
N LYS A 23 0.99 -14.11 1.36
CA LYS A 23 1.21 -15.55 1.28
C LYS A 23 2.71 -15.93 1.27
N GLY A 24 3.53 -15.10 1.93
CA GLY A 24 4.97 -15.26 2.06
C GLY A 24 5.38 -15.86 3.40
N LYS A 25 6.68 -16.16 3.53
CA LYS A 25 7.31 -16.53 4.79
C LYS A 25 8.08 -15.34 5.33
N PHE A 26 8.01 -15.07 6.63
CA PHE A 26 8.88 -14.06 7.23
C PHE A 26 10.09 -14.69 7.93
N VAL A 27 11.16 -13.93 8.00
CA VAL A 27 12.39 -14.19 8.76
C VAL A 27 12.61 -13.00 9.67
N GLY A 28 12.89 -13.24 10.96
CA GLY A 28 13.08 -12.20 11.97
C GLY A 28 11.88 -12.04 12.91
N GLU A 29 11.65 -10.84 13.42
CA GLU A 29 10.64 -10.55 14.45
C GLU A 29 9.25 -10.29 13.83
N GLY A 30 8.32 -11.23 14.04
CA GLY A 30 6.97 -11.16 13.48
C GLY A 30 6.09 -10.04 14.04
N ASP A 31 6.32 -9.61 15.28
CA ASP A 31 5.49 -8.61 15.98
C ASP A 31 5.93 -7.16 15.69
N THR A 32 6.95 -6.95 14.87
CA THR A 32 7.43 -5.62 14.49
C THR A 32 6.30 -4.81 13.83
N PRO A 33 5.94 -3.63 14.36
CA PRO A 33 4.85 -2.82 13.82
C PRO A 33 5.25 -2.12 12.53
N LEU A 34 4.33 -2.09 11.58
CA LEU A 34 4.50 -1.49 10.25
C LEU A 34 3.55 -0.31 10.05
N LYS A 35 4.03 0.75 9.38
CA LYS A 35 3.30 2.03 9.27
C LYS A 35 3.16 2.53 7.84
N ASN A 36 4.23 2.45 7.04
CA ASN A 36 4.27 3.09 5.72
C ASN A 36 4.87 2.17 4.66
N LEU A 37 4.68 2.55 3.39
CA LEU A 37 5.40 2.00 2.24
C LEU A 37 6.39 3.04 1.74
N SER A 38 7.67 2.68 1.59
CA SER A 38 8.75 3.58 1.21
C SER A 38 9.68 2.96 0.17
N LYS A 39 10.43 3.82 -0.52
CA LYS A 39 11.58 3.38 -1.31
C LYS A 39 12.68 2.90 -0.37
N ILE A 40 13.47 1.93 -0.83
CA ILE A 40 14.50 1.30 0.02
C ILE A 40 15.58 2.28 0.48
N GLU A 41 15.88 3.29 -0.32
CA GLU A 41 16.89 4.31 -0.04
C GLU A 41 16.44 5.30 1.05
N ASP A 42 15.13 5.54 1.16
CA ASP A 42 14.53 6.57 2.03
C ASP A 42 13.78 5.97 3.22
N ALA A 43 13.78 4.64 3.34
CA ALA A 43 12.99 3.93 4.34
C ALA A 43 13.48 4.18 5.77
N LYS A 44 12.53 4.28 6.70
CA LYS A 44 12.73 4.54 8.14
C LYS A 44 12.14 3.41 8.98
N PRO A 45 12.44 3.35 10.28
CA PRO A 45 11.79 2.40 11.19
C PRO A 45 10.26 2.50 11.14
N GLY A 46 9.62 1.38 10.91
CA GLY A 46 8.17 1.27 10.64
C GLY A 46 7.81 1.14 9.16
N ASP A 47 8.75 1.35 8.26
CA ASP A 47 8.48 1.28 6.82
C ASP A 47 8.63 -0.13 6.27
N ILE A 48 7.83 -0.40 5.24
CA ILE A 48 7.85 -1.58 4.38
C ILE A 48 8.49 -1.17 3.06
N THR A 49 9.45 -1.94 2.60
CA THR A 49 10.06 -1.77 1.28
C THR A 49 10.21 -3.10 0.55
N PHE A 50 10.72 -3.09 -0.67
CA PHE A 50 10.95 -4.31 -1.44
C PHE A 50 12.20 -4.23 -2.31
N ILE A 51 12.72 -5.42 -2.66
CA ILE A 51 13.77 -5.62 -3.66
C ILE A 51 13.28 -6.68 -4.63
N SER A 52 13.13 -6.31 -5.91
CA SER A 52 12.87 -7.23 -7.01
C SER A 52 14.08 -7.39 -7.93
N ASN A 53 14.97 -6.38 -7.95
CA ASN A 53 16.16 -6.39 -8.81
C ASN A 53 17.42 -6.58 -7.96
N PRO A 54 18.27 -7.58 -8.26
CA PRO A 54 19.52 -7.86 -7.52
C PRO A 54 20.49 -6.67 -7.43
N LYS A 55 20.41 -5.70 -8.34
CA LYS A 55 21.23 -4.48 -8.28
C LYS A 55 21.01 -3.65 -7.01
N TYR A 56 19.84 -3.77 -6.40
CA TYR A 56 19.50 -3.08 -5.16
C TYR A 56 19.86 -3.87 -3.89
N LEU A 57 20.49 -5.04 -4.03
CA LEU A 57 20.85 -5.87 -2.88
C LEU A 57 21.78 -5.14 -1.89
N VAL A 58 22.61 -4.23 -2.36
CA VAL A 58 23.47 -3.39 -1.51
C VAL A 58 22.65 -2.57 -0.51
N TRP A 59 21.44 -2.17 -0.87
CA TRP A 59 20.54 -1.41 -0.01
C TRP A 59 19.87 -2.27 1.06
N LEU A 60 19.78 -3.58 0.85
CA LEU A 60 19.24 -4.51 1.85
C LEU A 60 19.97 -4.40 3.19
N TYR A 61 21.27 -4.14 3.14
CA TYR A 61 22.16 -4.03 4.32
C TYR A 61 22.28 -2.61 4.87
N LYS A 62 21.75 -1.61 4.17
CA LYS A 62 21.87 -0.18 4.52
C LYS A 62 20.54 0.43 4.93
N THR A 63 19.43 -0.17 4.54
CA THR A 63 18.10 0.39 4.79
C THR A 63 17.73 0.33 6.27
N ASP A 64 17.04 1.36 6.75
CA ASP A 64 16.42 1.41 8.07
C ASP A 64 14.97 0.89 8.08
N ALA A 65 14.51 0.31 6.96
CA ALA A 65 13.18 -0.29 6.88
C ALA A 65 12.97 -1.35 7.96
N SER A 66 11.77 -1.41 8.50
CA SER A 66 11.40 -2.45 9.47
C SER A 66 11.21 -3.82 8.83
N VAL A 67 10.90 -3.87 7.54
CA VAL A 67 10.80 -5.12 6.77
C VAL A 67 11.08 -4.88 5.30
N VAL A 68 11.77 -5.82 4.66
CA VAL A 68 12.02 -5.83 3.22
C VAL A 68 11.35 -7.06 2.59
N ILE A 69 10.52 -6.83 1.57
CA ILE A 69 9.90 -7.89 0.77
C ILE A 69 10.89 -8.26 -0.33
N VAL A 70 11.24 -9.54 -0.43
CA VAL A 70 12.20 -10.06 -1.40
C VAL A 70 11.71 -11.34 -2.06
N ASN A 71 12.24 -11.66 -3.23
CA ASN A 71 11.98 -12.96 -3.86
C ASN A 71 12.62 -14.08 -3.04
N LYS A 72 11.94 -15.21 -2.91
CA LYS A 72 12.37 -16.37 -2.11
C LYS A 72 13.70 -16.99 -2.55
N ASP A 73 14.07 -16.79 -3.82
CA ASP A 73 15.32 -17.27 -4.44
C ASP A 73 16.49 -16.28 -4.31
N LEU A 74 16.25 -15.10 -3.73
CA LEU A 74 17.29 -14.10 -3.51
C LEU A 74 18.34 -14.65 -2.53
N LYS A 75 19.60 -14.64 -2.96
CA LYS A 75 20.74 -14.97 -2.10
C LYS A 75 21.15 -13.75 -1.28
N TYR A 76 21.15 -13.86 0.04
CA TYR A 76 21.51 -12.80 0.98
C TYR A 76 22.21 -13.36 2.21
N ASP A 77 22.93 -12.50 2.93
CA ASP A 77 23.59 -12.83 4.19
C ASP A 77 22.59 -12.69 5.35
N HIS A 78 22.24 -13.80 5.96
CA HIS A 78 21.23 -13.87 7.03
C HIS A 78 21.60 -13.13 8.31
N GLU A 79 22.90 -12.97 8.60
CA GLU A 79 23.36 -12.41 9.89
C GLU A 79 23.15 -10.90 10.00
N LYS A 80 22.93 -10.21 8.86
CA LYS A 80 22.91 -8.74 8.80
C LYS A 80 21.52 -8.14 8.63
N ILE A 81 20.47 -8.95 8.64
CA ILE A 81 19.14 -8.49 8.26
C ILE A 81 18.13 -8.68 9.39
N LYS A 82 17.37 -7.63 9.69
CA LYS A 82 16.40 -7.65 10.80
C LYS A 82 15.14 -8.45 10.42
N ASN A 83 14.40 -8.03 9.40
CA ASN A 83 13.15 -8.67 9.01
C ASN A 83 13.01 -8.75 7.48
N LEU A 84 12.71 -9.94 6.98
CA LEU A 84 12.39 -10.18 5.57
C LEU A 84 11.03 -10.84 5.42
N ILE A 85 10.37 -10.59 4.29
CA ILE A 85 9.25 -11.39 3.81
C ILE A 85 9.63 -11.98 2.46
N LEU A 86 9.71 -13.31 2.43
CA LEU A 86 10.07 -14.09 1.26
C LEU A 86 8.80 -14.42 0.47
N VAL A 87 8.71 -13.96 -0.77
CA VAL A 87 7.57 -14.18 -1.66
C VAL A 87 8.01 -14.73 -3.02
N ASP A 88 7.08 -15.21 -3.81
CA ASP A 88 7.39 -15.68 -5.18
C ASP A 88 7.77 -14.51 -6.10
N ASP A 89 7.10 -13.37 -5.97
CA ASP A 89 7.40 -12.15 -6.73
C ASP A 89 7.22 -10.92 -5.83
N ALA A 90 8.35 -10.29 -5.49
CA ALA A 90 8.39 -9.12 -4.60
C ALA A 90 7.76 -7.88 -5.25
N TYR A 91 7.89 -7.71 -6.57
CA TYR A 91 7.30 -6.59 -7.29
C TYR A 91 5.77 -6.67 -7.33
N LEU A 92 5.24 -7.84 -7.70
CA LEU A 92 3.78 -8.06 -7.69
C LEU A 92 3.21 -7.94 -6.27
N SER A 93 3.88 -8.49 -5.28
CA SER A 93 3.47 -8.40 -3.87
C SER A 93 3.40 -6.96 -3.39
N PHE A 94 4.39 -6.14 -3.74
CA PHE A 94 4.41 -4.73 -3.38
C PHE A 94 3.31 -3.93 -4.09
N ASN A 95 3.05 -4.20 -5.38
CA ASN A 95 1.95 -3.58 -6.12
C ASN A 95 0.58 -3.93 -5.53
N LEU A 96 0.37 -5.16 -5.08
CA LEU A 96 -0.85 -5.55 -4.37
C LEU A 96 -1.06 -4.73 -3.08
N LEU A 97 0.03 -4.47 -2.35
CA LEU A 97 -0.01 -3.60 -1.17
C LEU A 97 -0.35 -2.16 -1.55
N LEU A 98 0.34 -1.59 -2.54
CA LEU A 98 0.05 -0.24 -3.02
C LEU A 98 -1.43 -0.08 -3.36
N ASN A 99 -2.00 -1.01 -4.12
CA ASN A 99 -3.41 -0.97 -4.50
C ASN A 99 -4.34 -1.02 -3.27
N LYS A 100 -4.11 -1.95 -2.34
CA LYS A 100 -4.92 -2.05 -1.11
C LYS A 100 -4.88 -0.78 -0.28
N PHE A 101 -3.70 -0.20 -0.11
CA PHE A 101 -3.52 0.98 0.73
C PHE A 101 -3.94 2.29 0.05
N THR A 102 -3.85 2.37 -1.28
CA THR A 102 -4.37 3.51 -2.04
C THR A 102 -5.89 3.53 -2.05
N GLN A 103 -6.55 2.37 -2.22
CA GLN A 103 -8.01 2.27 -2.17
C GLN A 103 -8.57 2.66 -0.80
N SER A 104 -7.88 2.36 0.30
CA SER A 104 -8.31 2.76 1.64
C SER A 104 -8.31 4.28 1.86
N LYS A 105 -7.48 5.03 1.14
CA LYS A 105 -7.45 6.51 1.18
C LYS A 105 -8.55 7.17 0.34
N LEU A 106 -9.02 6.50 -0.70
CA LEU A 106 -10.10 7.00 -1.57
C LEU A 106 -11.51 6.75 -0.99
N SER A 107 -11.61 6.13 0.18
CA SER A 107 -12.91 5.84 0.80
C SER A 107 -13.51 7.06 1.50
N HIS A 108 -13.75 8.14 0.75
CA HIS A 108 -14.80 9.07 1.14
C HIS A 108 -16.14 8.35 0.87
N LYS A 109 -16.80 7.88 1.91
CA LYS A 109 -18.10 7.21 1.75
C LYS A 109 -19.18 8.26 1.60
N GLY A 110 -19.92 8.19 0.48
CA GLY A 110 -21.05 9.06 0.21
C GLY A 110 -20.73 10.25 -0.68
N ILE A 111 -21.67 11.17 -0.74
CA ILE A 111 -21.59 12.38 -1.58
C ILE A 111 -21.09 13.54 -0.72
N HIS A 112 -19.97 14.14 -1.11
CA HIS A 112 -19.43 15.27 -0.39
C HIS A 112 -20.29 16.51 -0.61
N GLN A 113 -20.55 17.31 0.43
CA GLN A 113 -21.45 18.48 0.38
C GLN A 113 -20.99 19.57 -0.59
N THR A 114 -19.71 19.63 -0.95
CA THR A 114 -19.17 20.60 -1.93
C THR A 114 -19.20 20.07 -3.36
N SER A 115 -19.69 18.85 -3.58
CA SER A 115 -19.89 18.33 -4.94
C SER A 115 -21.18 18.88 -5.56
N SER A 116 -21.17 19.09 -6.85
CA SER A 116 -22.34 19.55 -7.62
C SER A 116 -22.83 18.45 -8.54
N ILE A 117 -24.04 17.98 -8.31
CA ILE A 117 -24.63 16.87 -9.08
C ILE A 117 -25.92 17.39 -9.71
N HIS A 118 -26.00 17.28 -11.04
CA HIS A 118 -27.21 17.72 -11.73
C HIS A 118 -28.40 16.81 -11.38
N LYS A 119 -29.57 17.39 -11.15
CA LYS A 119 -30.80 16.71 -10.70
C LYS A 119 -31.31 15.60 -11.62
N SER A 120 -30.91 15.61 -12.91
CA SER A 120 -31.27 14.55 -13.88
C SER A 120 -30.27 13.37 -13.84
N THR A 121 -29.25 13.40 -12.99
CA THR A 121 -28.27 12.32 -12.83
C THR A 121 -28.84 11.20 -11.98
N GLN A 122 -28.69 9.98 -12.43
CA GLN A 122 -29.07 8.78 -11.70
C GLN A 122 -27.84 8.19 -11.00
N LEU A 123 -27.93 8.05 -9.69
CA LEU A 123 -26.89 7.43 -8.87
C LEU A 123 -27.36 6.06 -8.37
N ALA A 124 -26.58 5.03 -8.61
CA ALA A 124 -26.82 3.71 -8.02
C ALA A 124 -26.39 3.66 -6.53
N LYS A 125 -26.51 2.48 -5.90
CA LYS A 125 -26.12 2.30 -4.49
C LYS A 125 -24.60 2.39 -4.31
N ASN A 126 -24.17 2.88 -3.13
CA ASN A 126 -22.77 2.96 -2.71
C ASN A 126 -21.86 3.80 -3.62
N VAL A 127 -22.41 4.83 -4.28
CA VAL A 127 -21.61 5.81 -5.02
C VAL A 127 -20.93 6.75 -4.02
N SER A 128 -19.65 7.05 -4.25
CA SER A 128 -18.89 8.04 -3.50
C SER A 128 -18.44 9.15 -4.43
N ILE A 129 -18.72 10.40 -4.05
CA ILE A 129 -18.37 11.59 -4.85
C ILE A 129 -17.60 12.54 -3.96
N GLY A 130 -16.36 12.81 -4.35
CA GLY A 130 -15.43 13.63 -3.57
C GLY A 130 -15.70 15.12 -3.63
N GLN A 131 -14.83 15.89 -2.94
CA GLN A 131 -14.92 17.36 -2.86
C GLN A 131 -14.78 17.98 -4.24
N PHE A 132 -15.59 19.02 -4.50
CA PHE A 132 -15.54 19.83 -5.73
C PHE A 132 -15.74 19.05 -7.05
N SER A 133 -16.24 17.81 -6.95
CA SER A 133 -16.64 17.05 -8.14
C SER A 133 -17.89 17.66 -8.76
N VAL A 134 -17.92 17.72 -10.08
CA VAL A 134 -19.11 18.18 -10.84
C VAL A 134 -19.60 17.05 -11.74
N VAL A 135 -20.86 16.67 -11.56
CA VAL A 135 -21.52 15.67 -12.39
C VAL A 135 -22.61 16.34 -13.21
N GLY A 136 -22.48 16.29 -14.51
CA GLY A 136 -23.35 16.98 -15.47
C GLY A 136 -24.74 16.35 -15.62
N GLN A 137 -25.47 16.81 -16.64
CA GLN A 137 -26.84 16.36 -16.93
C GLN A 137 -26.87 14.92 -17.48
N ASN A 138 -27.94 14.20 -17.15
CA ASN A 138 -28.28 12.88 -17.73
C ASN A 138 -27.17 11.82 -17.58
N CYS A 139 -26.29 11.96 -16.57
CA CYS A 139 -25.31 10.94 -16.24
C CYS A 139 -25.99 9.76 -15.52
N ILE A 140 -25.50 8.55 -15.80
CA ILE A 140 -25.87 7.34 -15.08
C ILE A 140 -24.61 6.81 -14.42
N ILE A 141 -24.55 6.83 -13.07
CA ILE A 141 -23.41 6.37 -12.30
C ILE A 141 -23.73 5.04 -11.66
N GLY A 142 -22.95 4.04 -12.01
CA GLY A 142 -23.14 2.66 -11.57
C GLY A 142 -22.84 2.43 -10.10
N GLN A 143 -23.09 1.22 -9.64
CA GLN A 143 -22.91 0.79 -8.25
C GLN A 143 -21.42 0.79 -7.86
N ASN A 144 -21.11 1.24 -6.61
CA ASN A 144 -19.75 1.28 -6.04
C ASN A 144 -18.75 2.18 -6.81
N VAL A 145 -19.22 3.11 -7.63
CA VAL A 145 -18.36 4.08 -8.32
C VAL A 145 -17.84 5.11 -7.33
N ILE A 146 -16.56 5.47 -7.48
CA ILE A 146 -15.89 6.56 -6.72
C ILE A 146 -15.40 7.62 -7.71
N ILE A 147 -15.77 8.87 -7.48
CA ILE A 147 -15.41 10.06 -8.26
C ILE A 147 -14.66 11.04 -7.38
#